data_73b822636cc42f8211ed304a8c5dac7b
#
_entry.id   73b822636cc42f8211ed304a8c5dac7b
#
_cell.length_a   1.000
_cell.length_b   1.000
_cell.length_c   1.000
_cell.angle_alpha   90.00
_cell.angle_beta   90.00
_cell.angle_gamma   90.00
#
_symmetry.space_group_name_H-M   'P 1'
#
loop_
_entity.id
_entity.type
_entity.pdbx_description
1 polymer ?
#
loop_
_entity_poly.entity_id
_entity_poly.type
_entity_poly.pdbx_seq_one_letter_code
_entity_poly.pdbx_strand_id
1 'polypeptide(L)'
;RNKLTKIIRAAEKKYYSEKFILVKDNIRDTWKLLNNVLNDTLGIGTRPSVTKIMHNNHIIEDKKIIADKFNDYFVNIGPNLAKAIPQETAGDIKDTLPAPNKNSIFLNPCTTHEITDIVSNLKNSKGIGLDGFSTTVIKNVITQISEPLSLIFNKSLETGIFPHKLKLAKVIPVYKSDDNLFVNNYQPISVLPVFSKILEKLMYSRLEIFINKHSILCNNQFGFRENHSTHMALLDIIDSITQHLDNRCYTLGVFIDLSKAFDTIDHNILLHKLENYGIRGTALSWFQSYLSNRMQMVDIDLEISSQKFITCGVPQGSILGTLLFI
;
A
#
# COMPACT_ATOMS: atom_id res chain seq x y z
N ARG A 1 7.46 -27.33 43.74
CA ARG A 1 7.73 -26.64 42.45
C ARG A 1 6.72 -27.03 41.33
N ASN A 2 6.51 -28.34 41.11
CA ASN A 2 5.58 -28.83 40.05
C ASN A 2 4.09 -28.46 40.29
N LYS A 3 3.62 -28.32 41.51
CA LYS A 3 2.21 -28.00 41.84
C LYS A 3 1.91 -26.50 41.51
N LEU A 4 2.82 -25.61 41.86
CA LEU A 4 2.71 -24.18 41.54
C LEU A 4 2.71 -23.93 40.04
N THR A 5 3.63 -24.59 39.29
CA THR A 5 3.70 -24.49 37.81
C THR A 5 2.39 -24.96 37.15
N LYS A 6 1.77 -26.04 37.66
CA LYS A 6 0.46 -26.50 37.15
C LYS A 6 -0.65 -25.48 37.40
N ILE A 7 -0.65 -24.86 38.58
CA ILE A 7 -1.65 -23.82 38.89
C ILE A 7 -1.48 -22.59 38.01
N ILE A 8 -0.24 -22.11 37.82
CA ILE A 8 0.04 -20.96 36.95
C ILE A 8 -0.42 -21.26 35.50
N ARG A 9 -0.04 -22.40 34.92
CA ARG A 9 -0.46 -22.79 33.57
C ARG A 9 -1.97 -22.92 33.41
N ALA A 10 -2.65 -23.43 34.45
CA ALA A 10 -4.12 -23.52 34.45
C ALA A 10 -4.78 -22.13 34.50
N ALA A 11 -4.22 -21.22 35.29
CA ALA A 11 -4.70 -19.83 35.41
C ALA A 11 -4.46 -19.06 34.08
N GLU A 12 -3.28 -19.18 33.47
CA GLU A 12 -2.96 -18.60 32.15
C GLU A 12 -3.91 -19.11 31.07
N LYS A 13 -4.11 -20.45 31.01
CA LYS A 13 -5.02 -21.05 30.04
C LYS A 13 -6.46 -20.51 30.20
N LYS A 14 -6.94 -20.40 31.43
CA LYS A 14 -8.27 -19.86 31.71
C LYS A 14 -8.37 -18.38 31.29
N TYR A 15 -7.41 -17.55 31.70
CA TYR A 15 -7.35 -16.13 31.36
C TYR A 15 -7.38 -15.88 29.85
N TYR A 16 -6.53 -16.57 29.10
CA TYR A 16 -6.50 -16.39 27.64
C TYR A 16 -7.74 -16.96 26.95
N SER A 17 -8.29 -18.09 27.44
CA SER A 17 -9.55 -18.63 26.91
C SER A 17 -10.71 -17.62 27.05
N GLU A 18 -10.83 -16.99 28.20
CA GLU A 18 -11.86 -15.96 28.44
C GLU A 18 -11.64 -14.73 27.52
N LYS A 19 -10.39 -14.28 27.36
CA LYS A 19 -10.03 -13.19 26.45
C LYS A 19 -10.34 -13.50 24.99
N PHE A 20 -10.04 -14.72 24.52
CA PHE A 20 -10.35 -15.13 23.15
C PHE A 20 -11.85 -15.18 22.88
N ILE A 21 -12.65 -15.61 23.86
CA ILE A 21 -14.12 -15.60 23.74
C ILE A 21 -14.66 -14.17 23.55
N LEU A 22 -14.09 -13.18 24.23
CA LEU A 22 -14.51 -11.78 24.12
C LEU A 22 -14.20 -11.15 22.75
N VAL A 23 -13.18 -11.63 22.07
CA VAL A 23 -12.72 -11.06 20.78
C VAL A 23 -13.02 -11.95 19.57
N LYS A 24 -13.70 -13.09 19.76
CA LYS A 24 -13.93 -14.11 18.71
C LYS A 24 -14.57 -13.56 17.44
N ASP A 25 -15.45 -12.57 17.58
CA ASP A 25 -16.18 -11.97 16.47
C ASP A 25 -15.42 -10.79 15.80
N ASN A 26 -14.23 -10.47 16.31
CA ASN A 26 -13.37 -9.40 15.78
C ASN A 26 -11.98 -9.96 15.42
N ILE A 27 -11.80 -10.32 14.17
CA ILE A 27 -10.54 -10.89 13.63
C ILE A 27 -9.32 -10.03 14.00
N ARG A 28 -9.44 -8.70 13.94
CA ARG A 28 -8.33 -7.79 14.23
C ARG A 28 -7.90 -7.85 15.70
N ASP A 29 -8.85 -7.90 16.63
CA ASP A 29 -8.54 -7.96 18.05
C ASP A 29 -8.13 -9.38 18.46
N THR A 30 -8.64 -10.42 17.77
CA THR A 30 -8.14 -11.79 17.90
C THR A 30 -6.66 -11.88 17.52
N TRP A 31 -6.25 -11.29 16.37
CA TRP A 31 -4.85 -11.24 15.96
C TRP A 31 -3.97 -10.43 16.92
N LYS A 32 -4.46 -9.32 17.48
CA LYS A 32 -3.73 -8.56 18.49
C LYS A 32 -3.48 -9.40 19.75
N LEU A 33 -4.54 -10.08 20.23
CA LEU A 33 -4.44 -10.93 21.40
C LEU A 33 -3.46 -12.10 21.14
N LEU A 34 -3.54 -12.73 19.98
CA LEU A 34 -2.65 -13.82 19.59
C LEU A 34 -1.18 -13.37 19.53
N ASN A 35 -0.93 -12.20 18.94
CA ASN A 35 0.41 -11.60 18.90
C ASN A 35 0.92 -11.27 20.32
N ASN A 36 0.06 -10.78 21.23
CA ASN A 36 0.47 -10.53 22.62
C ASN A 36 0.85 -11.84 23.32
N VAL A 37 0.06 -12.90 23.17
CA VAL A 37 0.35 -14.22 23.74
C VAL A 37 1.67 -14.77 23.21
N LEU A 38 1.91 -14.67 21.90
CA LEU A 38 3.15 -15.12 21.27
C LEU A 38 4.36 -14.28 21.73
N ASN A 39 4.21 -12.97 21.83
CA ASN A 39 5.27 -12.06 22.29
C ASN A 39 5.61 -12.29 23.76
N ASP A 40 4.60 -12.48 24.62
CA ASP A 40 4.82 -12.78 26.05
C ASP A 40 5.46 -14.16 26.23
N THR A 41 5.11 -15.15 25.37
CA THR A 41 5.63 -16.52 25.47
C THR A 41 7.03 -16.65 24.86
N LEU A 42 7.33 -15.88 23.81
CA LEU A 42 8.60 -15.94 23.08
C LEU A 42 9.60 -14.86 23.51
N GLY A 43 9.20 -13.95 24.43
CA GLY A 43 10.07 -12.84 24.86
C GLY A 43 10.33 -11.81 23.74
N ILE A 44 9.48 -11.81 22.70
CA ILE A 44 9.62 -10.91 21.56
C ILE A 44 8.91 -9.60 21.91
N GLY A 45 9.51 -8.80 22.77
CA GLY A 45 9.17 -7.39 22.96
C GLY A 45 9.73 -6.57 21.81
N THR A 46 8.86 -5.76 21.17
CA THR A 46 9.16 -4.82 20.08
C THR A 46 9.52 -5.48 18.73
N ARG A 47 9.04 -4.88 17.62
CA ARG A 47 9.43 -5.29 16.26
C ARG A 47 10.95 -5.40 16.22
N PRO A 48 11.54 -6.50 15.71
CA PRO A 48 12.97 -6.62 15.64
C PRO A 48 13.51 -5.44 14.82
N SER A 49 14.23 -4.57 15.48
CA SER A 49 15.00 -3.50 14.83
C SER A 49 16.06 -4.17 13.94
N VAL A 50 16.26 -3.64 12.75
CA VAL A 50 17.33 -4.12 11.87
C VAL A 50 18.65 -3.66 12.41
N THR A 51 19.35 -4.54 13.13
CA THR A 51 20.65 -4.21 13.77
C THR A 51 21.83 -4.55 12.88
N LYS A 52 21.67 -5.48 11.93
CA LYS A 52 22.73 -5.94 11.04
C LYS A 52 22.14 -6.53 9.74
N ILE A 53 22.90 -6.40 8.66
CA ILE A 53 22.59 -7.03 7.36
C ILE A 53 23.85 -7.68 6.80
N MET A 54 23.66 -8.67 5.91
CA MET A 54 24.74 -9.25 5.12
C MET A 54 24.79 -8.60 3.73
N HIS A 55 25.96 -8.11 3.36
CA HIS A 55 26.21 -7.57 2.02
C HIS A 55 27.60 -7.98 1.55
N ASN A 56 27.69 -8.64 0.38
CA ASN A 56 28.94 -9.17 -0.19
C ASN A 56 29.74 -10.04 0.81
N ASN A 57 29.05 -10.93 1.52
CA ASN A 57 29.61 -11.82 2.55
C ASN A 57 30.22 -11.09 3.78
N HIS A 58 29.93 -9.80 3.97
CA HIS A 58 30.32 -9.05 5.15
C HIS A 58 29.08 -8.61 5.94
N ILE A 59 29.17 -8.66 7.26
CA ILE A 59 28.13 -8.15 8.15
C ILE A 59 28.32 -6.64 8.30
N ILE A 60 27.26 -5.88 8.06
CA ILE A 60 27.20 -4.43 8.26
C ILE A 60 26.29 -4.17 9.47
N GLU A 61 26.80 -3.38 10.43
CA GLU A 61 26.09 -3.02 11.67
C GLU A 61 25.85 -1.51 11.78
N ASP A 62 26.51 -0.69 10.95
CA ASP A 62 26.27 0.74 10.88
C ASP A 62 24.88 1.03 10.31
N LYS A 63 24.00 1.63 11.12
CA LYS A 63 22.59 1.89 10.78
C LYS A 63 22.42 2.79 9.58
N LYS A 64 23.31 3.79 9.40
CA LYS A 64 23.27 4.69 8.26
C LYS A 64 23.57 3.93 6.97
N ILE A 65 24.61 3.10 6.98
CA ILE A 65 24.98 2.27 5.83
C ILE A 65 23.88 1.24 5.55
N ILE A 66 23.30 0.64 6.60
CA ILE A 66 22.17 -0.29 6.46
C ILE A 66 20.98 0.42 5.79
N ALA A 67 20.61 1.62 6.24
CA ALA A 67 19.53 2.41 5.65
C ALA A 67 19.78 2.72 4.17
N ASP A 68 21.02 3.11 3.81
CA ASP A 68 21.40 3.38 2.42
C ASP A 68 21.33 2.10 1.57
N LYS A 69 21.75 0.94 2.08
CA LYS A 69 21.64 -0.35 1.36
C LYS A 69 20.20 -0.77 1.14
N PHE A 70 19.33 -0.62 2.13
CA PHE A 70 17.88 -0.85 1.93
C PHE A 70 17.31 0.09 0.87
N ASN A 71 17.68 1.37 0.91
CA ASN A 71 17.19 2.33 -0.05
C ASN A 71 17.66 2.00 -1.47
N ASP A 72 18.94 1.62 -1.64
CA ASP A 72 19.49 1.12 -2.89
C ASP A 72 18.71 -0.08 -3.42
N TYR A 73 18.45 -1.05 -2.56
CA TYR A 73 17.71 -2.24 -2.94
C TYR A 73 16.28 -1.90 -3.37
N PHE A 74 15.54 -1.12 -2.56
CA PHE A 74 14.14 -0.83 -2.80
C PHE A 74 13.89 -0.03 -4.08
N VAL A 75 14.70 0.99 -4.39
CA VAL A 75 14.53 1.78 -5.62
C VAL A 75 14.90 1.00 -6.89
N ASN A 76 15.72 -0.04 -6.75
CA ASN A 76 16.18 -0.83 -7.90
C ASN A 76 15.38 -2.13 -8.12
N ILE A 77 14.41 -2.49 -7.27
CA ILE A 77 13.60 -3.71 -7.43
C ILE A 77 12.95 -3.75 -8.82
N GLY A 78 12.14 -2.75 -9.15
CA GLY A 78 11.43 -2.70 -10.41
C GLY A 78 12.36 -2.60 -11.64
N PRO A 79 13.32 -1.65 -11.67
CA PRO A 79 14.28 -1.57 -12.77
C PRO A 79 15.09 -2.85 -13.02
N ASN A 80 15.48 -3.56 -11.94
CA ASN A 80 16.22 -4.82 -12.09
C ASN A 80 15.33 -5.96 -12.63
N LEU A 81 14.08 -6.04 -12.17
CA LEU A 81 13.13 -7.03 -12.69
C LEU A 81 12.78 -6.74 -14.15
N ALA A 82 12.57 -5.48 -14.52
CA ALA A 82 12.31 -5.08 -15.90
C ALA A 82 13.47 -5.45 -16.86
N LYS A 83 14.72 -5.29 -16.42
CA LYS A 83 15.91 -5.68 -17.22
C LYS A 83 16.00 -7.19 -17.45
N ALA A 84 15.41 -7.99 -16.58
CA ALA A 84 15.42 -9.45 -16.71
C ALA A 84 14.38 -9.98 -17.72
N ILE A 85 13.45 -9.13 -18.20
CA ILE A 85 12.45 -9.50 -19.21
C ILE A 85 13.11 -9.50 -20.59
N PRO A 86 13.06 -10.61 -21.35
CA PRO A 86 13.58 -10.65 -22.72
C PRO A 86 12.85 -9.64 -23.62
N GLN A 87 13.56 -8.84 -24.37
CA GLN A 87 12.98 -7.80 -25.26
C GLN A 87 12.08 -8.38 -26.35
N GLU A 88 12.31 -9.62 -26.77
CA GLU A 88 11.52 -10.31 -27.79
C GLU A 88 10.08 -10.63 -27.37
N THR A 89 9.77 -10.57 -26.08
CA THR A 89 8.45 -10.87 -25.52
C THR A 89 7.58 -9.61 -25.27
N ALA A 90 8.12 -8.43 -25.48
CA ALA A 90 7.40 -7.17 -25.31
C ALA A 90 6.51 -6.87 -26.53
N GLY A 91 5.28 -7.41 -26.55
CA GLY A 91 4.25 -6.96 -27.51
C GLY A 91 3.91 -5.48 -27.31
N ASP A 92 3.35 -4.83 -28.33
CA ASP A 92 2.86 -3.45 -28.17
C ASP A 92 1.69 -3.48 -27.15
N ILE A 93 1.80 -2.64 -26.14
CA ILE A 93 0.79 -2.56 -25.09
C ILE A 93 -0.58 -2.17 -25.65
N LYS A 94 -0.59 -1.46 -26.78
CA LYS A 94 -1.82 -1.05 -27.46
C LYS A 94 -2.65 -2.24 -27.92
N ASP A 95 -2.03 -3.36 -28.24
CA ASP A 95 -2.71 -4.57 -28.70
C ASP A 95 -3.43 -5.30 -27.56
N THR A 96 -3.09 -4.99 -26.31
CA THR A 96 -3.68 -5.60 -25.11
C THR A 96 -4.75 -4.74 -24.46
N LEU A 97 -4.90 -3.47 -24.87
CA LEU A 97 -5.87 -2.55 -24.28
C LEU A 97 -7.26 -2.74 -24.89
N PRO A 98 -8.31 -2.64 -24.07
CA PRO A 98 -9.69 -2.61 -24.59
C PRO A 98 -9.92 -1.35 -25.43
N ALA A 99 -11.04 -1.31 -26.16
CA ALA A 99 -11.43 -0.10 -26.89
C ALA A 99 -11.46 1.13 -25.99
N PRO A 100 -10.94 2.29 -26.42
CA PRO A 100 -10.84 3.48 -25.62
C PRO A 100 -12.20 3.94 -25.09
N ASN A 101 -12.28 4.28 -23.81
CA ASN A 101 -13.47 4.87 -23.23
C ASN A 101 -13.74 6.25 -23.87
N LYS A 102 -14.94 6.47 -24.38
CA LYS A 102 -15.32 7.75 -25.01
C LYS A 102 -15.53 8.87 -24.00
N ASN A 103 -15.80 8.54 -22.76
CA ASN A 103 -16.01 9.51 -21.68
C ASN A 103 -14.68 9.93 -21.07
N SER A 104 -14.62 11.14 -20.53
CA SER A 104 -13.46 11.67 -19.83
C SER A 104 -13.80 12.06 -18.42
N ILE A 105 -12.86 11.88 -17.49
CA ILE A 105 -13.02 12.30 -16.10
C ILE A 105 -12.93 13.83 -16.00
N PHE A 106 -13.79 14.43 -15.14
CA PHE A 106 -13.70 15.83 -14.75
C PHE A 106 -13.30 15.94 -13.28
N LEU A 107 -12.31 16.78 -12.99
CA LEU A 107 -11.83 17.03 -11.65
C LEU A 107 -12.62 18.19 -11.04
N ASN A 108 -13.70 17.88 -10.33
CA ASN A 108 -14.46 18.87 -9.59
C ASN A 108 -13.60 19.46 -8.46
N PRO A 109 -13.70 20.78 -8.20
CA PRO A 109 -13.05 21.40 -7.05
C PRO A 109 -13.44 20.72 -5.74
N CYS A 110 -12.50 20.71 -4.78
CA CYS A 110 -12.78 20.24 -3.42
C CYS A 110 -13.28 21.39 -2.55
N THR A 111 -14.15 21.07 -1.61
CA THR A 111 -14.65 22.00 -0.59
C THR A 111 -13.90 21.81 0.73
N THR A 112 -13.96 22.82 1.60
CA THR A 112 -13.43 22.73 2.97
C THR A 112 -14.10 21.61 3.76
N HIS A 113 -15.41 21.38 3.53
CA HIS A 113 -16.18 20.30 4.14
C HIS A 113 -15.65 18.93 3.71
N GLU A 114 -15.45 18.71 2.40
CA GLU A 114 -14.86 17.45 1.90
C GLU A 114 -13.49 17.16 2.53
N ILE A 115 -12.64 18.18 2.70
CA ILE A 115 -11.33 18.03 3.35
C ILE A 115 -11.49 17.66 4.83
N THR A 116 -12.37 18.32 5.56
CA THR A 116 -12.61 18.03 6.99
C THR A 116 -13.16 16.62 7.19
N ASP A 117 -14.06 16.17 6.33
CA ASP A 117 -14.61 14.81 6.37
C ASP A 117 -13.55 13.76 6.08
N ILE A 118 -12.72 13.99 5.07
CA ILE A 118 -11.59 13.08 4.78
C ILE A 118 -10.69 12.95 6.00
N VAL A 119 -10.29 14.08 6.60
CA VAL A 119 -9.37 14.08 7.76
C VAL A 119 -9.99 13.40 8.97
N SER A 120 -11.27 13.66 9.26
CA SER A 120 -11.97 13.03 10.39
C SER A 120 -12.00 11.51 10.27
N ASN A 121 -12.13 10.99 9.04
CA ASN A 121 -12.18 9.55 8.73
C ASN A 121 -10.79 8.90 8.58
N LEU A 122 -9.70 9.66 8.52
CA LEU A 122 -8.37 9.07 8.51
C LEU A 122 -8.11 8.29 9.79
N LYS A 123 -7.51 7.10 9.67
CA LYS A 123 -7.11 6.31 10.84
C LYS A 123 -5.99 7.04 11.60
N ASN A 124 -6.10 7.10 12.92
CA ASN A 124 -5.00 7.59 13.74
C ASN A 124 -3.82 6.63 13.61
N SER A 125 -2.77 7.07 12.93
CA SER A 125 -1.56 6.28 12.75
C SER A 125 -0.44 6.86 13.63
N LYS A 126 0.37 5.97 14.20
CA LYS A 126 1.60 6.34 14.92
C LYS A 126 2.74 6.68 13.95
N GLY A 127 2.61 6.34 12.66
CA GLY A 127 3.61 6.64 11.64
C GLY A 127 3.57 8.12 11.28
N ILE A 128 4.67 8.81 11.56
CA ILE A 128 4.88 10.23 11.22
C ILE A 128 5.75 10.26 9.97
N GLY A 129 5.32 11.04 8.97
CA GLY A 129 6.10 11.29 7.76
C GLY A 129 7.36 12.12 8.06
N LEU A 130 8.14 12.41 7.02
CA LEU A 130 9.33 13.27 7.14
C LEU A 130 8.97 14.73 7.43
N ASP A 131 7.71 15.10 7.23
CA ASP A 131 7.16 16.43 7.58
C ASP A 131 6.92 16.64 9.08
N GLY A 132 7.03 15.58 9.88
CA GLY A 132 6.84 15.63 11.33
C GLY A 132 5.39 15.71 11.80
N PHE A 133 4.39 15.71 10.90
CA PHE A 133 2.98 15.81 11.27
C PHE A 133 2.33 14.44 11.45
N SER A 134 1.66 14.24 12.58
CA SER A 134 0.80 13.09 12.81
C SER A 134 -0.63 13.37 12.38
N THR A 135 -1.37 12.31 12.04
CA THR A 135 -2.81 12.43 11.73
C THR A 135 -3.61 13.04 12.89
N THR A 136 -3.23 12.74 14.13
CA THR A 136 -3.89 13.30 15.32
C THR A 136 -3.73 14.82 15.41
N VAL A 137 -2.51 15.34 15.15
CA VAL A 137 -2.27 16.79 15.15
C VAL A 137 -3.13 17.47 14.07
N ILE A 138 -3.12 16.92 12.84
CA ILE A 138 -3.90 17.50 11.75
C ILE A 138 -5.40 17.48 12.05
N LYS A 139 -5.93 16.41 12.66
CA LYS A 139 -7.34 16.36 13.08
C LYS A 139 -7.72 17.49 14.04
N ASN A 140 -6.83 17.83 14.96
CA ASN A 140 -7.11 18.87 15.96
C ASN A 140 -7.11 20.30 15.39
N VAL A 141 -6.43 20.50 14.25
CA VAL A 141 -6.30 21.85 13.65
C VAL A 141 -6.99 21.98 12.29
N ILE A 142 -7.68 20.93 11.83
CA ILE A 142 -8.21 20.88 10.45
C ILE A 142 -9.20 22.01 10.15
N THR A 143 -10.02 22.40 11.12
CA THR A 143 -10.99 23.49 10.98
C THR A 143 -10.33 24.84 10.66
N GLN A 144 -9.13 25.06 11.20
CA GLN A 144 -8.36 26.30 11.00
C GLN A 144 -7.59 26.31 9.68
N ILE A 145 -7.19 25.12 9.20
CA ILE A 145 -6.32 25.00 8.00
C ILE A 145 -7.07 24.50 6.75
N SER A 146 -8.35 24.13 6.86
CA SER A 146 -9.13 23.59 5.73
C SER A 146 -9.27 24.58 4.56
N GLU A 147 -9.41 25.87 4.83
CA GLU A 147 -9.53 26.90 3.79
C GLU A 147 -8.24 27.04 2.97
N PRO A 148 -7.06 27.34 3.56
CA PRO A 148 -5.81 27.36 2.79
C PRO A 148 -5.48 26.02 2.12
N LEU A 149 -5.83 24.87 2.72
CA LEU A 149 -5.66 23.57 2.09
C LEU A 149 -6.56 23.42 0.85
N SER A 150 -7.81 23.88 0.92
CA SER A 150 -8.72 23.82 -0.24
C SER A 150 -8.19 24.63 -1.42
N LEU A 151 -7.60 25.81 -1.17
CA LEU A 151 -6.97 26.63 -2.22
C LEU A 151 -5.78 25.89 -2.87
N ILE A 152 -4.90 25.30 -2.07
CA ILE A 152 -3.72 24.57 -2.56
C ILE A 152 -4.16 23.33 -3.36
N PHE A 153 -5.11 22.57 -2.84
CA PHE A 153 -5.57 21.35 -3.49
C PHE A 153 -6.34 21.64 -4.77
N ASN A 154 -7.21 22.65 -4.77
CA ASN A 154 -7.89 23.08 -5.98
C ASN A 154 -6.91 23.59 -7.03
N LYS A 155 -5.88 24.33 -6.63
CA LYS A 155 -4.82 24.72 -7.56
C LYS A 155 -4.09 23.51 -8.15
N SER A 156 -3.82 22.47 -7.35
CA SER A 156 -3.25 21.22 -7.82
C SER A 156 -4.16 20.51 -8.83
N LEU A 157 -5.47 20.41 -8.56
CA LEU A 157 -6.45 19.79 -9.45
C LEU A 157 -6.62 20.57 -10.76
N GLU A 158 -6.65 21.90 -10.69
CA GLU A 158 -6.79 22.79 -11.84
C GLU A 158 -5.57 22.77 -12.77
N THR A 159 -4.36 22.77 -12.19
CA THR A 159 -3.12 22.83 -12.98
C THR A 159 -2.61 21.46 -13.42
N GLY A 160 -3.13 20.37 -12.85
CA GLY A 160 -2.61 19.03 -13.08
C GLY A 160 -1.22 18.80 -12.44
N ILE A 161 -0.87 19.56 -11.40
CA ILE A 161 0.44 19.46 -10.74
C ILE A 161 0.28 18.95 -9.31
N PHE A 162 0.86 17.80 -9.02
CA PHE A 162 0.96 17.30 -7.65
C PHE A 162 2.10 18.02 -6.90
N PRO A 163 1.86 18.60 -5.70
CA PRO A 163 2.84 19.40 -4.98
C PRO A 163 4.13 18.63 -4.68
N HIS A 164 5.27 19.17 -5.08
CA HIS A 164 6.56 18.48 -5.00
C HIS A 164 6.93 18.07 -3.56
N LYS A 165 6.66 18.92 -2.56
CA LYS A 165 6.94 18.63 -1.15
C LYS A 165 6.17 17.41 -0.60
N LEU A 166 5.07 17.01 -1.27
CA LEU A 166 4.25 15.86 -0.88
C LEU A 166 4.74 14.55 -1.52
N LYS A 167 5.75 14.58 -2.37
CA LYS A 167 6.27 13.42 -3.10
C LYS A 167 7.35 12.64 -2.32
N LEU A 168 7.86 13.18 -1.24
CA LEU A 168 8.91 12.54 -0.45
C LEU A 168 8.29 11.53 0.53
N ALA A 169 8.72 10.29 0.44
CA ALA A 169 8.26 9.19 1.29
C ALA A 169 9.33 8.80 2.31
N LYS A 170 8.92 8.56 3.55
CA LYS A 170 9.70 7.82 4.53
C LYS A 170 9.39 6.34 4.38
N VAL A 171 10.40 5.50 4.17
CA VAL A 171 10.23 4.06 4.01
C VAL A 171 10.74 3.34 5.24
N ILE A 172 9.93 2.44 5.77
CA ILE A 172 10.28 1.57 6.89
C ILE A 172 10.40 0.14 6.35
N PRO A 173 11.57 -0.50 6.44
CA PRO A 173 11.73 -1.91 6.12
C PRO A 173 10.95 -2.77 7.11
N VAL A 174 10.03 -3.60 6.59
CA VAL A 174 9.28 -4.54 7.41
C VAL A 174 9.70 -5.94 7.03
N TYR A 175 10.26 -6.68 7.99
CA TYR A 175 10.66 -8.07 7.82
C TYR A 175 9.45 -8.94 7.45
N LYS A 176 9.61 -9.79 6.45
CA LYS A 176 8.54 -10.65 5.92
C LYS A 176 8.76 -12.13 6.30
N SER A 177 9.88 -12.70 5.92
CA SER A 177 10.17 -14.13 6.10
C SER A 177 11.66 -14.43 5.85
N ASP A 178 12.08 -15.64 6.11
CA ASP A 178 13.40 -16.20 5.87
C ASP A 178 14.50 -15.63 6.78
N ASP A 179 15.72 -15.40 6.28
CA ASP A 179 16.82 -14.88 7.07
C ASP A 179 16.80 -13.35 7.12
N ASN A 180 16.74 -12.78 8.31
CA ASN A 180 16.67 -11.34 8.55
C ASN A 180 17.96 -10.57 8.20
N LEU A 181 19.03 -11.28 7.86
CA LEU A 181 20.28 -10.66 7.41
C LEU A 181 20.19 -10.13 5.97
N PHE A 182 19.24 -10.59 5.17
CA PHE A 182 19.16 -10.24 3.76
C PHE A 182 18.08 -9.19 3.49
N VAL A 183 18.43 -8.12 2.78
CA VAL A 183 17.54 -7.00 2.46
C VAL A 183 16.34 -7.39 1.59
N ASN A 184 16.44 -8.47 0.78
CA ASN A 184 15.36 -8.98 -0.06
C ASN A 184 14.21 -9.62 0.73
N ASN A 185 14.45 -9.98 1.99
CA ASN A 185 13.46 -10.55 2.90
C ASN A 185 12.64 -9.48 3.63
N TYR A 186 12.77 -8.22 3.23
CA TYR A 186 12.03 -7.09 3.76
C TYR A 186 11.12 -6.46 2.69
N GLN A 187 10.03 -5.89 3.17
CA GLN A 187 9.07 -5.16 2.37
C GLN A 187 9.15 -3.65 2.69
N PRO A 188 9.23 -2.77 1.67
CA PRO A 188 9.20 -1.34 1.89
C PRO A 188 7.79 -0.87 2.24
N ILE A 189 7.59 -0.29 3.41
CA ILE A 189 6.34 0.37 3.76
C ILE A 189 6.55 1.89 3.74
N SER A 190 5.87 2.56 2.83
CA SER A 190 5.96 4.00 2.67
C SER A 190 5.04 4.74 3.65
N VAL A 191 5.62 5.62 4.44
CA VAL A 191 4.91 6.56 5.30
C VAL A 191 4.93 7.92 4.62
N LEU A 192 3.80 8.27 3.99
CA LEU A 192 3.62 9.53 3.30
C LEU A 192 3.15 10.65 4.24
N PRO A 193 3.43 11.92 3.92
CA PRO A 193 2.87 13.09 4.61
C PRO A 193 1.35 13.00 4.71
N VAL A 194 0.78 13.48 5.82
CA VAL A 194 -0.69 13.46 6.00
C VAL A 194 -1.38 14.27 4.91
N PHE A 195 -0.82 15.41 4.52
CA PHE A 195 -1.35 16.24 3.43
C PHE A 195 -1.33 15.53 2.08
N SER A 196 -0.32 14.66 1.80
CA SER A 196 -0.33 13.80 0.62
C SER A 196 -1.52 12.86 0.64
N LYS A 197 -1.78 12.21 1.78
CA LYS A 197 -2.91 11.27 1.94
C LYS A 197 -4.26 11.96 1.74
N ILE A 198 -4.43 13.21 2.20
CA ILE A 198 -5.67 13.95 2.00
C ILE A 198 -5.89 14.23 0.50
N LEU A 199 -4.87 14.75 -0.20
CA LEU A 199 -4.95 15.02 -1.63
C LEU A 199 -5.13 13.74 -2.46
N GLU A 200 -4.46 12.66 -2.08
CA GLU A 200 -4.68 11.34 -2.67
C GLU A 200 -6.12 10.84 -2.48
N LYS A 201 -6.72 11.04 -1.30
CA LYS A 201 -8.11 10.62 -1.05
C LYS A 201 -9.12 11.44 -1.84
N LEU A 202 -8.87 12.73 -2.02
CA LEU A 202 -9.66 13.60 -2.91
C LEU A 202 -9.63 13.07 -4.36
N MET A 203 -8.46 12.75 -4.88
CA MET A 203 -8.32 12.19 -6.22
C MET A 203 -8.89 10.78 -6.33
N TYR A 204 -8.66 9.94 -5.31
CA TYR A 204 -9.21 8.59 -5.22
C TYR A 204 -10.74 8.59 -5.37
N SER A 205 -11.43 9.43 -4.62
CA SER A 205 -12.90 9.51 -4.68
C SER A 205 -13.40 9.87 -6.08
N ARG A 206 -12.73 10.82 -6.76
CA ARG A 206 -13.08 11.22 -8.13
C ARG A 206 -12.84 10.10 -9.14
N LEU A 207 -11.69 9.45 -9.02
CA LEU A 207 -11.32 8.33 -9.88
C LEU A 207 -12.25 7.12 -9.67
N GLU A 208 -12.54 6.77 -8.42
CA GLU A 208 -13.41 5.65 -8.05
C GLU A 208 -14.84 5.84 -8.58
N ILE A 209 -15.41 7.04 -8.42
CA ILE A 209 -16.72 7.39 -8.97
C ILE A 209 -16.72 7.22 -10.50
N PHE A 210 -15.69 7.69 -11.18
CA PHE A 210 -15.56 7.57 -12.62
C PHE A 210 -15.44 6.11 -13.08
N ILE A 211 -14.57 5.34 -12.44
CA ILE A 211 -14.34 3.91 -12.73
C ILE A 211 -15.65 3.10 -12.55
N ASN A 212 -16.36 3.32 -11.44
CA ASN A 212 -17.60 2.61 -11.15
C ASN A 212 -18.73 3.02 -12.11
N LYS A 213 -18.86 4.33 -12.41
CA LYS A 213 -19.87 4.84 -13.34
C LYS A 213 -19.76 4.24 -14.74
N HIS A 214 -18.54 3.99 -15.19
CA HIS A 214 -18.27 3.48 -16.54
C HIS A 214 -17.89 2.00 -16.57
N SER A 215 -18.03 1.27 -15.44
CA SER A 215 -17.76 -0.17 -15.33
C SER A 215 -16.39 -0.57 -15.90
N ILE A 216 -15.36 0.21 -15.58
CA ILE A 216 -14.01 0.04 -16.15
C ILE A 216 -13.35 -1.24 -15.63
N LEU A 217 -13.55 -1.58 -14.34
CA LEU A 217 -13.02 -2.81 -13.76
C LEU A 217 -13.89 -4.00 -14.12
N CYS A 218 -13.26 -5.14 -14.37
CA CYS A 218 -13.99 -6.38 -14.62
C CYS A 218 -14.73 -6.85 -13.35
N ASN A 219 -15.82 -7.63 -13.53
CA ASN A 219 -16.64 -8.09 -12.43
C ASN A 219 -15.91 -9.05 -11.49
N ASN A 220 -14.92 -9.78 -11.99
CA ASN A 220 -14.11 -10.74 -11.24
C ASN A 220 -12.94 -10.07 -10.47
N GLN A 221 -12.83 -8.73 -10.50
CA GLN A 221 -11.87 -8.01 -9.68
C GLN A 221 -12.42 -7.84 -8.27
N PHE A 222 -12.05 -8.74 -7.35
CA PHE A 222 -12.50 -8.69 -5.95
C PHE A 222 -11.55 -7.93 -5.03
N GLY A 223 -10.25 -7.95 -5.34
CA GLY A 223 -9.24 -7.26 -4.53
C GLY A 223 -9.30 -5.75 -4.68
N PHE A 224 -9.10 -5.02 -3.56
CA PHE A 224 -9.02 -3.55 -3.51
C PHE A 224 -10.26 -2.79 -4.03
N ARG A 225 -11.41 -3.43 -4.08
CA ARG A 225 -12.70 -2.81 -4.42
C ARG A 225 -13.59 -2.70 -3.18
N GLU A 226 -14.32 -1.58 -3.09
CA GLU A 226 -15.32 -1.40 -2.05
C GLU A 226 -16.45 -2.43 -2.22
N ASN A 227 -17.01 -2.91 -1.11
CA ASN A 227 -18.06 -3.93 -1.06
C ASN A 227 -17.67 -5.28 -1.70
N HIS A 228 -16.39 -5.54 -1.93
CA HIS A 228 -15.86 -6.82 -2.39
C HIS A 228 -14.96 -7.43 -1.30
N SER A 229 -14.89 -8.77 -1.29
CA SER A 229 -14.08 -9.49 -0.30
C SER A 229 -13.48 -10.77 -0.89
N THR A 230 -12.45 -11.28 -0.22
CA THR A 230 -11.86 -12.59 -0.55
C THR A 230 -12.87 -13.74 -0.40
N HIS A 231 -13.85 -13.60 0.49
CA HIS A 231 -14.92 -14.61 0.64
C HIS A 231 -15.81 -14.65 -0.60
N MET A 232 -16.13 -13.52 -1.20
CA MET A 232 -16.91 -13.46 -2.46
C MET A 232 -16.14 -14.12 -3.60
N ALA A 233 -14.84 -13.85 -3.73
CA ALA A 233 -13.99 -14.50 -4.72
C ALA A 233 -13.97 -16.03 -4.53
N LEU A 234 -13.87 -16.48 -3.28
CA LEU A 234 -13.88 -17.91 -2.96
C LEU A 234 -15.23 -18.56 -3.31
N LEU A 235 -16.34 -17.90 -3.00
CA LEU A 235 -17.68 -18.40 -3.35
C LEU A 235 -17.85 -18.50 -4.87
N ASP A 236 -17.45 -17.50 -5.63
CA ASP A 236 -17.51 -17.51 -7.09
C ASP A 236 -16.71 -18.68 -7.70
N ILE A 237 -15.52 -18.96 -7.17
CA ILE A 237 -14.72 -20.11 -7.59
C ILE A 237 -15.42 -21.43 -7.23
N ILE A 238 -15.96 -21.55 -6.01
CA ILE A 238 -16.63 -22.78 -5.55
C ILE A 238 -17.87 -23.04 -6.39
N ASP A 239 -18.69 -22.01 -6.65
CA ASP A 239 -19.90 -22.13 -7.46
C ASP A 239 -19.54 -22.57 -8.89
N SER A 240 -18.51 -21.98 -9.51
CA SER A 240 -18.03 -22.38 -10.83
C SER A 240 -17.56 -23.84 -10.85
N ILE A 241 -16.80 -24.28 -9.85
CA ILE A 241 -16.33 -25.68 -9.74
C ILE A 241 -17.53 -26.62 -9.61
N THR A 242 -18.48 -26.28 -8.73
CA THR A 242 -19.67 -27.13 -8.49
C THR A 242 -20.50 -27.26 -9.77
N GLN A 243 -20.73 -26.16 -10.48
CA GLN A 243 -21.46 -26.18 -11.75
C GLN A 243 -20.77 -27.07 -12.82
N HIS A 244 -19.44 -27.02 -12.91
CA HIS A 244 -18.70 -27.88 -13.83
C HIS A 244 -18.80 -29.35 -13.43
N LEU A 245 -18.73 -29.69 -12.13
CA LEU A 245 -18.90 -31.04 -11.65
C LEU A 245 -20.29 -31.60 -11.94
N ASP A 246 -21.33 -30.80 -11.71
CA ASP A 246 -22.73 -31.19 -12.04
C ASP A 246 -22.90 -31.47 -13.53
N ASN A 247 -22.21 -30.74 -14.38
CA ASN A 247 -22.16 -30.94 -15.83
C ASN A 247 -21.17 -32.03 -16.27
N ARG A 248 -20.59 -32.78 -15.33
CA ARG A 248 -19.57 -33.83 -15.57
C ARG A 248 -18.35 -33.33 -16.33
N CYS A 249 -17.97 -32.06 -16.13
CA CYS A 249 -16.76 -31.43 -16.67
C CYS A 249 -15.62 -31.49 -15.66
N TYR A 250 -14.38 -31.52 -16.17
CA TYR A 250 -13.19 -31.36 -15.34
C TYR A 250 -12.89 -29.86 -15.19
N THR A 251 -12.47 -29.45 -14.00
CA THR A 251 -12.02 -28.08 -13.74
C THR A 251 -10.50 -28.07 -13.53
N LEU A 252 -9.78 -27.23 -14.27
CA LEU A 252 -8.36 -26.95 -14.08
C LEU A 252 -8.20 -25.54 -13.50
N GLY A 253 -7.58 -25.45 -12.32
CA GLY A 253 -7.25 -24.17 -11.68
C GLY A 253 -5.78 -23.81 -11.89
N VAL A 254 -5.51 -22.60 -12.38
CA VAL A 254 -4.17 -22.02 -12.48
C VAL A 254 -4.10 -20.79 -11.58
N PHE A 255 -3.21 -20.81 -10.60
CA PHE A 255 -3.01 -19.73 -9.63
C PHE A 255 -1.72 -18.98 -9.97
N ILE A 256 -1.83 -17.68 -10.22
CA ILE A 256 -0.70 -16.82 -10.59
C ILE A 256 -0.47 -15.81 -9.48
N ASP A 257 0.76 -15.71 -8.97
CA ASP A 257 1.18 -14.70 -8.00
C ASP A 257 2.23 -13.77 -8.62
N LEU A 258 2.03 -12.47 -8.43
CA LEU A 258 2.93 -11.43 -8.96
C LEU A 258 3.95 -11.02 -7.89
N SER A 259 5.22 -11.35 -8.13
CA SER A 259 6.30 -10.93 -7.24
C SER A 259 6.50 -9.41 -7.29
N LYS A 260 6.51 -8.75 -6.09
CA LYS A 260 6.78 -7.31 -5.97
C LYS A 260 5.86 -6.42 -6.82
N ALA A 261 4.60 -6.80 -6.98
CA ALA A 261 3.62 -6.21 -7.89
C ALA A 261 3.54 -4.67 -7.84
N PHE A 262 3.50 -4.08 -6.62
CA PHE A 262 3.45 -2.62 -6.46
C PHE A 262 4.75 -1.91 -6.84
N ASP A 263 5.89 -2.59 -6.73
CA ASP A 263 7.21 -2.01 -6.97
C ASP A 263 7.62 -2.06 -8.46
N THR A 264 6.86 -2.81 -9.29
CA THR A 264 7.19 -3.09 -10.70
C THR A 264 6.32 -2.37 -11.72
N ILE A 265 5.35 -1.57 -11.28
CA ILE A 265 4.46 -0.84 -12.18
C ILE A 265 5.27 0.16 -13.03
N ASP A 266 5.28 -0.02 -14.35
CA ASP A 266 5.84 0.96 -15.27
C ASP A 266 4.91 2.18 -15.38
N HIS A 267 5.47 3.37 -15.15
CA HIS A 267 4.67 4.61 -15.12
C HIS A 267 4.12 5.00 -16.50
N ASN A 268 4.85 4.71 -17.58
CA ASN A 268 4.40 5.04 -18.94
C ASN A 268 3.24 4.12 -19.33
N ILE A 269 3.39 2.82 -19.05
CA ILE A 269 2.32 1.83 -19.25
C ILE A 269 1.06 2.22 -18.49
N LEU A 270 1.21 2.56 -17.21
CA LEU A 270 0.09 2.98 -16.36
C LEU A 270 -0.59 4.24 -16.92
N LEU A 271 0.17 5.25 -17.35
CA LEU A 271 -0.38 6.48 -17.92
C LEU A 271 -1.13 6.23 -19.23
N HIS A 272 -0.63 5.37 -20.10
CA HIS A 272 -1.34 4.95 -21.32
C HIS A 272 -2.65 4.21 -20.99
N LYS A 273 -2.65 3.33 -20.00
CA LYS A 273 -3.89 2.67 -19.54
C LYS A 273 -4.90 3.68 -19.00
N LEU A 274 -4.46 4.60 -18.15
CA LEU A 274 -5.31 5.65 -17.60
C LEU A 274 -5.94 6.49 -18.72
N GLU A 275 -5.15 6.91 -19.72
CA GLU A 275 -5.64 7.67 -20.87
C GLU A 275 -6.69 6.86 -21.68
N ASN A 276 -6.43 5.59 -21.91
CA ASN A 276 -7.37 4.70 -22.61
C ASN A 276 -8.69 4.56 -21.86
N TYR A 277 -8.64 4.50 -20.53
CA TYR A 277 -9.83 4.44 -19.67
C TYR A 277 -10.57 5.77 -19.52
N GLY A 278 -10.05 6.87 -20.09
CA GLY A 278 -10.74 8.17 -20.08
C GLY A 278 -10.20 9.18 -19.07
N ILE A 279 -9.07 8.89 -18.43
CA ILE A 279 -8.37 9.85 -17.59
C ILE A 279 -7.42 10.67 -18.49
N ARG A 280 -7.90 11.83 -18.96
CA ARG A 280 -7.25 12.64 -20.00
C ARG A 280 -7.00 14.08 -19.55
N GLY A 281 -6.23 14.82 -20.35
CA GLY A 281 -5.98 16.26 -20.13
C GLY A 281 -5.36 16.53 -18.76
N THR A 282 -5.90 17.49 -18.03
CA THR A 282 -5.41 17.93 -16.71
C THR A 282 -5.36 16.78 -15.70
N ALA A 283 -6.34 15.86 -15.73
CA ALA A 283 -6.33 14.70 -14.87
C ALA A 283 -5.15 13.77 -15.15
N LEU A 284 -4.85 13.47 -16.41
CA LEU A 284 -3.70 12.66 -16.78
C LEU A 284 -2.38 13.37 -16.39
N SER A 285 -2.28 14.67 -16.63
CA SER A 285 -1.12 15.48 -16.21
C SER A 285 -0.91 15.41 -14.70
N TRP A 286 -1.99 15.40 -13.92
CA TRP A 286 -1.91 15.26 -12.47
C TRP A 286 -1.34 13.89 -12.07
N PHE A 287 -1.80 12.79 -12.68
CA PHE A 287 -1.24 11.45 -12.42
C PHE A 287 0.22 11.34 -12.87
N GLN A 288 0.55 11.91 -14.03
CA GLN A 288 1.94 11.99 -14.48
C GLN A 288 2.80 12.75 -13.47
N SER A 289 2.32 13.91 -13.00
CA SER A 289 3.01 14.67 -11.96
C SER A 289 3.09 13.90 -10.64
N TYR A 290 2.02 13.19 -10.23
CA TYR A 290 2.00 12.37 -9.02
C TYR A 290 3.05 11.26 -9.03
N LEU A 291 3.23 10.59 -10.17
CA LEU A 291 4.18 9.48 -10.33
C LEU A 291 5.62 9.96 -10.54
N SER A 292 5.82 11.10 -11.21
CA SER A 292 7.15 11.59 -11.59
C SER A 292 7.90 12.27 -10.43
N ASN A 293 9.23 12.14 -10.46
CA ASN A 293 10.14 12.82 -9.51
C ASN A 293 9.79 12.54 -8.04
N ARG A 294 9.27 11.36 -7.75
CA ARG A 294 9.09 10.91 -6.38
C ARG A 294 10.43 10.51 -5.79
N MET A 295 10.57 10.77 -4.50
CA MET A 295 11.77 10.44 -3.76
C MET A 295 11.41 9.64 -2.50
N GLN A 296 12.34 8.83 -2.05
CA GLN A 296 12.22 8.14 -0.79
C GLN A 296 13.51 8.18 0.02
N MET A 297 13.34 8.00 1.32
CA MET A 297 14.41 7.81 2.29
C MET A 297 14.02 6.66 3.22
N VAL A 298 14.95 5.78 3.52
CA VAL A 298 14.72 4.67 4.46
C VAL A 298 15.08 5.11 5.87
N ASP A 299 14.22 4.81 6.84
CA ASP A 299 14.41 5.09 8.26
C ASP A 299 14.64 3.77 9.02
N ILE A 300 15.77 3.66 9.67
CA ILE A 300 16.13 2.56 10.58
C ILE A 300 16.49 3.15 11.94
N ASP A 301 15.56 3.05 12.88
CA ASP A 301 15.74 3.56 14.27
C ASP A 301 16.21 5.02 14.32
N LEU A 302 15.57 5.90 13.55
CA LEU A 302 15.88 7.33 13.41
C LEU A 302 17.11 7.68 12.57
N GLU A 303 17.86 6.70 12.10
CA GLU A 303 18.91 6.90 11.11
C GLU A 303 18.30 6.87 9.70
N ILE A 304 18.44 7.97 8.98
CA ILE A 304 17.78 8.19 7.69
C ILE A 304 18.81 8.06 6.55
N SER A 305 18.47 7.29 5.52
CA SER A 305 19.30 7.14 4.32
C SER A 305 19.41 8.43 3.51
N SER A 306 20.28 8.46 2.52
CA SER A 306 20.28 9.46 1.45
C SER A 306 18.96 9.41 0.67
N GLN A 307 18.57 10.53 0.02
CA GLN A 307 17.42 10.60 -0.87
C GLN A 307 17.70 9.87 -2.18
N LYS A 308 16.72 9.09 -2.65
CA LYS A 308 16.77 8.41 -3.96
C LYS A 308 15.47 8.59 -4.71
N PHE A 309 15.59 8.74 -6.04
CA PHE A 309 14.43 8.81 -6.92
C PHE A 309 13.82 7.44 -7.16
N ILE A 310 12.49 7.39 -7.25
CA ILE A 310 11.70 6.23 -7.63
C ILE A 310 11.32 6.41 -9.10
N THR A 311 11.65 5.45 -9.94
CA THR A 311 11.42 5.50 -11.40
C THR A 311 10.29 4.60 -11.86
N CYS A 312 9.84 3.67 -11.03
CA CYS A 312 8.71 2.77 -11.28
C CYS A 312 8.03 2.38 -9.96
N GLY A 313 6.89 1.73 -10.06
CA GLY A 313 6.10 1.34 -8.92
C GLY A 313 5.25 2.46 -8.32
N VAL A 314 4.41 2.08 -7.38
CA VAL A 314 3.59 2.99 -6.57
C VAL A 314 3.90 2.79 -5.09
N PRO A 315 3.88 3.85 -4.26
CA PRO A 315 4.26 3.72 -2.86
C PRO A 315 3.36 2.73 -2.11
N GLN A 316 3.93 1.69 -1.54
CA GLN A 316 3.21 0.73 -0.70
C GLN A 316 2.79 1.43 0.60
N GLY A 317 1.51 1.77 0.73
CA GLY A 317 0.95 2.57 1.84
C GLY A 317 0.36 3.91 1.39
N SER A 318 0.40 4.23 0.10
CA SER A 318 -0.40 5.31 -0.49
C SER A 318 -1.87 4.91 -0.63
N ILE A 319 -2.75 5.91 -0.70
CA ILE A 319 -4.19 5.68 -0.89
C ILE A 319 -4.48 5.33 -2.35
N LEU A 320 -3.81 6.01 -3.28
CA LEU A 320 -3.99 5.77 -4.72
C LEU A 320 -3.30 4.50 -5.21
N GLY A 321 -2.25 4.04 -4.54
CA GLY A 321 -1.43 2.92 -5.03
C GLY A 321 -2.21 1.66 -5.34
N THR A 322 -3.17 1.30 -4.50
CA THR A 322 -4.02 0.11 -4.69
C THR A 322 -4.94 0.25 -5.91
N LEU A 323 -5.55 1.42 -6.11
CA LEU A 323 -6.45 1.67 -7.25
C LEU A 323 -5.68 1.79 -8.57
N LEU A 324 -4.44 2.28 -8.53
CA LEU A 324 -3.57 2.36 -9.71
C LEU A 324 -2.96 1.00 -10.09
N PHE A 325 -2.94 0.06 -9.16
CA PHE A 325 -2.45 -1.29 -9.42
C PHE A 325 -3.48 -2.17 -10.14
N ILE A 326 -4.77 -2.06 -9.78
CA ILE A 326 -5.86 -2.86 -10.38
C ILE A 326 -6.29 -2.29 -11.73
#